data_5c6b9f8ce2196b9b5dde1e9c930d6125
#
_entry.id   5c6b9f8ce2196b9b5dde1e9c930d6125
#
_cell.length_a   1.000
_cell.length_b   1.000
_cell.length_c   1.000
_cell.angle_alpha   90.00
_cell.angle_beta   90.00
_cell.angle_gamma   90.00
#
_symmetry.space_group_name_H-M   'P 1'
#
loop_
_entity.id
_entity.type
_entity.pdbx_description
1 polymer ?
#
loop_
_entity_poly.entity_id
_entity_poly.type
_entity_poly.pdbx_seq_one_letter_code
_entity_poly.pdbx_strand_id
1 'polypeptide(L)'
;MNANYPLISMRKEPISSLLSALNDNNTLVAIDRELYKGCALDWVKAQLLDTFRLLGASNSVSSIQVVFLSRRIRNIYFYLSLSELTYFFESLIGGGYGKVYVGNTINPQNIMEALRKFDEERTSLVTCEEKEKQSEYRKNQKPIVDIKFINEVCKRVEKEIKKNKFSVNDYNNENRNQINDSTEL
;
A
#
# COMPACT_ATOMS: atom_id res chain seq x y z
N MET A 1 -20.98 -12.06 16.92
CA MET A 1 -20.58 -11.11 15.84
C MET A 1 -20.75 -9.70 16.39
N ASN A 2 -19.74 -8.87 16.26
CA ASN A 2 -19.77 -7.50 16.76
C ASN A 2 -20.85 -6.69 16.00
N ALA A 3 -21.67 -5.94 16.75
CA ALA A 3 -22.74 -5.11 16.19
C ALA A 3 -22.25 -4.07 15.13
N ASN A 4 -20.95 -3.83 15.11
CA ASN A 4 -20.32 -2.82 14.22
C ASN A 4 -20.04 -3.33 12.79
N TYR A 5 -20.01 -4.65 12.55
CA TYR A 5 -19.71 -5.22 11.22
C TYR A 5 -20.76 -6.25 10.81
N PRO A 6 -22.01 -5.83 10.65
CA PRO A 6 -23.10 -6.73 10.25
C PRO A 6 -22.91 -7.21 8.80
N LEU A 7 -23.70 -8.21 8.41
CA LEU A 7 -23.83 -8.60 7.01
C LEU A 7 -24.33 -7.43 6.17
N ILE A 8 -23.95 -7.38 4.91
CA ILE A 8 -24.34 -6.30 3.98
C ILE A 8 -25.85 -6.13 3.93
N SER A 9 -26.59 -7.22 3.86
CA SER A 9 -28.07 -7.22 3.85
C SER A 9 -28.70 -6.67 5.15
N MET A 10 -27.96 -6.59 6.23
CA MET A 10 -28.44 -6.09 7.53
C MET A 10 -28.01 -4.63 7.78
N ARG A 11 -27.20 -4.05 6.91
CA ARG A 11 -26.78 -2.66 7.05
C ARG A 11 -27.91 -1.71 6.67
N LYS A 12 -28.07 -0.66 7.47
CA LYS A 12 -29.06 0.39 7.17
C LYS A 12 -28.55 1.36 6.10
N GLU A 13 -27.24 1.62 6.10
CA GLU A 13 -26.59 2.54 5.18
C GLU A 13 -25.32 1.92 4.63
N PRO A 14 -25.05 2.05 3.32
CA PRO A 14 -23.81 1.58 2.73
C PRO A 14 -22.62 2.46 3.21
N ILE A 15 -21.41 1.96 3.03
CA ILE A 15 -20.21 2.75 3.28
C ILE A 15 -20.10 3.82 2.19
N SER A 16 -20.05 5.09 2.58
CA SER A 16 -20.16 6.24 1.67
C SER A 16 -18.99 6.35 0.67
N SER A 17 -17.78 5.94 1.09
CA SER A 17 -16.57 6.01 0.25
C SER A 17 -15.47 5.09 0.75
N LEU A 18 -14.53 4.76 -0.14
CA LEU A 18 -13.34 4.01 0.23
C LEU A 18 -12.47 4.76 1.26
N LEU A 19 -12.39 6.10 1.15
CA LEU A 19 -11.69 6.93 2.13
C LEU A 19 -12.26 6.79 3.54
N SER A 20 -13.60 6.70 3.68
CA SER A 20 -14.21 6.46 4.99
C SER A 20 -13.91 5.06 5.53
N ALA A 21 -13.81 4.07 4.64
CA ALA A 21 -13.47 2.70 5.00
C ALA A 21 -12.00 2.55 5.46
N LEU A 22 -11.09 3.34 4.90
CA LEU A 22 -9.66 3.35 5.26
C LEU A 22 -9.40 3.81 6.70
N ASN A 23 -10.33 4.51 7.34
CA ASN A 23 -10.20 4.94 8.73
C ASN A 23 -10.41 3.80 9.75
N ASP A 24 -10.83 2.62 9.31
CA ASP A 24 -11.04 1.46 10.18
C ASP A 24 -9.73 0.67 10.35
N ASN A 25 -9.32 0.50 11.60
CA ASN A 25 -8.09 -0.24 11.95
C ASN A 25 -8.33 -1.74 12.22
N ASN A 26 -9.57 -2.23 12.14
CA ASN A 26 -9.91 -3.62 12.40
C ASN A 26 -9.63 -4.49 11.17
N THR A 27 -8.37 -4.79 10.95
CA THR A 27 -7.92 -5.65 9.84
C THR A 27 -8.25 -7.12 10.09
N LEU A 28 -8.26 -7.92 9.02
CA LEU A 28 -8.47 -9.37 9.14
C LEU A 28 -7.47 -10.04 10.09
N VAL A 29 -6.22 -9.59 10.10
CA VAL A 29 -5.22 -10.13 11.03
C VAL A 29 -5.45 -9.66 12.46
N ALA A 30 -5.93 -8.42 12.66
CA ALA A 30 -6.23 -7.90 14.00
C ALA A 30 -7.35 -8.69 14.67
N ILE A 31 -8.46 -8.94 13.97
CA ILE A 31 -9.59 -9.69 14.52
C ILE A 31 -9.25 -11.17 14.81
N ASP A 32 -8.39 -11.80 13.99
CA ASP A 32 -7.89 -13.16 14.28
C ASP A 32 -7.03 -13.21 15.54
N ARG A 33 -6.37 -12.11 15.90
CA ARG A 33 -5.54 -11.97 17.09
C ARG A 33 -6.37 -11.66 18.34
N GLU A 34 -7.34 -10.75 18.21
CA GLU A 34 -8.10 -10.20 19.35
C GLU A 34 -9.27 -11.09 19.78
N LEU A 35 -9.90 -11.78 18.84
CA LEU A 35 -11.07 -12.60 19.13
C LEU A 35 -10.67 -14.09 19.24
N TYR A 36 -10.56 -14.77 18.11
CA TYR A 36 -10.09 -16.15 18.05
C TYR A 36 -9.52 -16.46 16.67
N LYS A 37 -8.60 -17.40 16.61
CA LYS A 37 -7.95 -17.82 15.37
C LYS A 37 -8.99 -18.38 14.38
N GLY A 38 -9.14 -17.72 13.23
CA GLY A 38 -10.11 -18.09 12.20
C GLY A 38 -11.37 -17.22 12.20
N CYS A 39 -11.52 -16.27 13.13
CA CYS A 39 -12.64 -15.33 13.15
C CYS A 39 -12.76 -14.54 11.83
N ALA A 40 -11.63 -14.07 11.31
CA ALA A 40 -11.57 -13.40 9.99
C ALA A 40 -12.09 -14.28 8.87
N LEU A 41 -11.71 -15.56 8.86
CA LEU A 41 -12.16 -16.51 7.85
C LEU A 41 -13.68 -16.72 7.90
N ASP A 42 -14.23 -16.87 9.10
CA ASP A 42 -15.66 -17.09 9.28
C ASP A 42 -16.47 -15.84 8.92
N TRP A 43 -15.95 -14.65 9.24
CA TRP A 43 -16.56 -13.39 8.83
C TRP A 43 -16.55 -13.23 7.30
N VAL A 44 -15.43 -13.48 6.63
CA VAL A 44 -15.32 -13.41 5.15
C VAL A 44 -16.27 -14.41 4.49
N LYS A 45 -16.39 -15.65 5.01
CA LYS A 45 -17.38 -16.63 4.51
C LYS A 45 -18.80 -16.09 4.59
N ALA A 46 -19.17 -15.51 5.74
CA ALA A 46 -20.50 -14.98 5.97
C ALA A 46 -20.81 -13.83 4.99
N GLN A 47 -19.87 -12.91 4.78
CA GLN A 47 -20.02 -11.81 3.82
C GLN A 47 -20.12 -12.30 2.38
N LEU A 48 -19.31 -13.28 1.98
CA LEU A 48 -19.39 -13.89 0.64
C LEU A 48 -20.75 -14.55 0.39
N LEU A 49 -21.26 -15.32 1.36
CA LEU A 49 -22.57 -15.96 1.24
C LEU A 49 -23.70 -14.92 1.10
N ASP A 50 -23.62 -13.86 1.91
CA ASP A 50 -24.60 -12.77 1.85
C ASP A 50 -24.52 -12.01 0.50
N THR A 51 -23.30 -11.72 0.02
CA THR A 51 -23.07 -11.13 -1.30
C THR A 51 -23.67 -11.98 -2.40
N PHE A 52 -23.42 -13.29 -2.40
CA PHE A 52 -23.98 -14.21 -3.42
C PHE A 52 -25.51 -14.29 -3.37
N ARG A 53 -26.07 -14.19 -2.15
CA ARG A 53 -27.53 -14.12 -2.00
C ARG A 53 -28.10 -12.84 -2.59
N LEU A 54 -27.49 -11.69 -2.33
CA LEU A 54 -27.91 -10.40 -2.87
C LEU A 54 -27.76 -10.32 -4.39
N LEU A 55 -26.76 -11.00 -4.95
CA LEU A 55 -26.56 -11.14 -6.38
C LEU A 55 -27.52 -12.16 -7.03
N GLY A 56 -28.40 -12.83 -6.26
CA GLY A 56 -29.32 -13.87 -6.79
C GLY A 56 -28.60 -15.17 -7.19
N ALA A 57 -27.40 -15.40 -6.73
CA ALA A 57 -26.53 -16.50 -7.19
C ALA A 57 -26.29 -17.57 -6.11
N SER A 58 -27.11 -17.63 -5.06
CA SER A 58 -26.94 -18.54 -3.93
C SER A 58 -26.84 -20.02 -4.35
N ASN A 59 -27.56 -20.44 -5.39
CA ASN A 59 -27.59 -21.81 -5.88
C ASN A 59 -26.49 -22.13 -6.91
N SER A 60 -25.74 -21.11 -7.34
CA SER A 60 -24.72 -21.26 -8.39
C SER A 60 -23.31 -21.38 -7.85
N VAL A 61 -23.14 -21.29 -6.52
CA VAL A 61 -21.84 -21.35 -5.84
C VAL A 61 -21.81 -22.51 -4.86
N SER A 62 -20.83 -23.39 -5.02
CA SER A 62 -20.66 -24.50 -4.08
C SER A 62 -20.01 -24.05 -2.78
N SER A 63 -20.28 -24.77 -1.68
CA SER A 63 -19.65 -24.53 -0.38
C SER A 63 -18.11 -24.60 -0.45
N ILE A 64 -17.57 -25.47 -1.31
CA ILE A 64 -16.13 -25.61 -1.56
C ILE A 64 -15.56 -24.32 -2.16
N GLN A 65 -16.27 -23.70 -3.12
CA GLN A 65 -15.85 -22.43 -3.71
C GLN A 65 -15.85 -21.29 -2.70
N VAL A 66 -16.87 -21.23 -1.83
CA VAL A 66 -16.92 -20.24 -0.73
C VAL A 66 -15.75 -20.39 0.21
N VAL A 67 -15.46 -21.62 0.64
CA VAL A 67 -14.32 -21.93 1.53
C VAL A 67 -13.00 -21.59 0.86
N PHE A 68 -12.84 -21.92 -0.41
CA PHE A 68 -11.62 -21.60 -1.17
C PHE A 68 -11.43 -20.08 -1.29
N LEU A 69 -12.45 -19.34 -1.72
CA LEU A 69 -12.40 -17.87 -1.86
C LEU A 69 -12.10 -17.19 -0.53
N SER A 70 -12.80 -17.58 0.55
CA SER A 70 -12.60 -16.97 1.86
C SER A 70 -11.19 -17.19 2.39
N ARG A 71 -10.61 -18.39 2.22
CA ARG A 71 -9.21 -18.67 2.57
C ARG A 71 -8.24 -17.82 1.73
N ARG A 72 -8.52 -17.69 0.45
CA ARG A 72 -7.71 -16.91 -0.48
C ARG A 72 -7.70 -15.44 -0.12
N ILE A 73 -8.90 -14.87 0.14
CA ILE A 73 -9.06 -13.48 0.59
C ILE A 73 -8.32 -13.26 1.90
N ARG A 74 -8.58 -14.08 2.92
CA ARG A 74 -7.93 -13.95 4.22
C ARG A 74 -6.40 -14.05 4.14
N ASN A 75 -5.86 -14.90 3.28
CA ASN A 75 -4.41 -15.13 3.20
C ASN A 75 -3.68 -14.06 2.40
N ILE A 76 -4.28 -13.54 1.33
CA ILE A 76 -3.63 -12.54 0.46
C ILE A 76 -3.88 -11.13 0.99
N TYR A 77 -5.10 -10.84 1.43
CA TYR A 77 -5.56 -9.51 1.81
C TYR A 77 -5.74 -9.37 3.33
N PHE A 78 -4.89 -10.02 4.11
CA PHE A 78 -4.94 -10.05 5.58
C PHE A 78 -4.86 -8.65 6.23
N TYR A 79 -4.33 -7.68 5.50
CA TYR A 79 -4.15 -6.29 5.91
C TYR A 79 -5.38 -5.41 5.68
N LEU A 80 -6.36 -5.86 4.89
CA LEU A 80 -7.59 -5.11 4.69
C LEU A 80 -8.43 -5.09 5.95
N SER A 81 -9.05 -3.94 6.22
CA SER A 81 -10.01 -3.81 7.32
C SER A 81 -11.37 -4.41 6.96
N LEU A 82 -12.18 -4.63 7.98
CA LEU A 82 -13.56 -5.13 7.79
C LEU A 82 -14.41 -4.12 7.01
N SER A 83 -14.21 -2.82 7.25
CA SER A 83 -14.91 -1.75 6.52
C SER A 83 -14.50 -1.70 5.06
N GLU A 84 -13.20 -1.83 4.74
CA GLU A 84 -12.70 -1.88 3.37
C GLU A 84 -13.29 -3.07 2.60
N LEU A 85 -13.29 -4.26 3.20
CA LEU A 85 -13.91 -5.43 2.57
C LEU A 85 -15.43 -5.31 2.45
N THR A 86 -16.10 -4.69 3.42
CA THR A 86 -17.54 -4.40 3.31
C THR A 86 -17.82 -3.48 2.13
N TYR A 87 -17.07 -2.38 2.01
CA TYR A 87 -17.16 -1.46 0.86
C TYR A 87 -16.90 -2.18 -0.47
N PHE A 88 -15.88 -3.04 -0.51
CA PHE A 88 -15.61 -3.85 -1.69
C PHE A 88 -16.82 -4.71 -2.08
N PHE A 89 -17.43 -5.44 -1.15
CA PHE A 89 -18.57 -6.32 -1.43
C PHE A 89 -19.82 -5.51 -1.82
N GLU A 90 -20.08 -4.38 -1.19
CA GLU A 90 -21.16 -3.45 -1.58
C GLU A 90 -20.96 -2.94 -3.01
N SER A 91 -19.75 -2.52 -3.34
CA SER A 91 -19.37 -2.06 -4.69
C SER A 91 -19.47 -3.19 -5.72
N LEU A 92 -19.10 -4.41 -5.35
CA LEU A 92 -19.21 -5.59 -6.21
C LEU A 92 -20.67 -5.89 -6.58
N ILE A 93 -21.58 -5.78 -5.61
CA ILE A 93 -23.03 -5.93 -5.84
C ILE A 93 -23.53 -4.82 -6.78
N GLY A 94 -23.03 -3.61 -6.63
CA GLY A 94 -23.32 -2.48 -7.51
C GLY A 94 -22.67 -2.54 -8.90
N GLY A 95 -21.83 -3.56 -9.18
CA GLY A 95 -21.13 -3.72 -10.46
C GLY A 95 -19.89 -2.85 -10.62
N GLY A 96 -19.37 -2.22 -9.55
CA GLY A 96 -18.25 -1.28 -9.57
C GLY A 96 -16.94 -1.88 -10.10
N TYR A 97 -16.70 -3.19 -9.88
CA TYR A 97 -15.45 -3.86 -10.29
C TYR A 97 -15.64 -4.84 -11.46
N GLY A 98 -16.75 -4.73 -12.17
CA GLY A 98 -17.06 -5.53 -13.34
C GLY A 98 -17.94 -6.75 -13.05
N LYS A 99 -18.14 -7.56 -14.07
CA LYS A 99 -19.04 -8.72 -13.99
C LYS A 99 -18.37 -9.91 -13.31
N VAL A 100 -19.01 -10.42 -12.26
CA VAL A 100 -18.57 -11.63 -11.54
C VAL A 100 -19.19 -12.91 -12.09
N TYR A 101 -20.13 -12.79 -13.02
CA TYR A 101 -20.84 -13.89 -13.63
C TYR A 101 -20.19 -14.35 -14.93
N VAL A 102 -20.25 -15.66 -15.18
CA VAL A 102 -20.07 -16.28 -16.49
C VAL A 102 -21.34 -17.10 -16.77
N GLY A 103 -22.16 -16.63 -17.71
CA GLY A 103 -23.52 -17.15 -17.85
C GLY A 103 -24.34 -16.90 -16.58
N ASN A 104 -24.90 -17.95 -15.99
CA ASN A 104 -25.69 -17.90 -14.76
C ASN A 104 -24.91 -18.30 -13.50
N THR A 105 -23.60 -18.46 -13.60
CA THR A 105 -22.76 -18.91 -12.48
C THR A 105 -21.75 -17.84 -12.09
N ILE A 106 -21.45 -17.76 -10.78
CA ILE A 106 -20.36 -16.90 -10.28
C ILE A 106 -19.02 -17.55 -10.61
N ASN A 107 -18.11 -16.77 -11.20
CA ASN A 107 -16.75 -17.20 -11.43
C ASN A 107 -15.85 -16.71 -10.28
N PRO A 108 -15.26 -17.62 -9.48
CA PRO A 108 -14.35 -17.26 -8.41
C PRO A 108 -13.14 -16.42 -8.87
N GLN A 109 -12.65 -16.64 -10.08
CA GLN A 109 -11.53 -15.87 -10.64
C GLN A 109 -11.91 -14.41 -10.85
N ASN A 110 -13.13 -14.12 -11.33
CA ASN A 110 -13.61 -12.76 -11.55
C ASN A 110 -13.74 -11.99 -10.22
N ILE A 111 -14.11 -12.69 -9.12
CA ILE A 111 -14.14 -12.08 -7.79
C ILE A 111 -12.73 -11.71 -7.32
N MET A 112 -11.76 -12.59 -7.52
CA MET A 112 -10.36 -12.31 -7.17
C MET A 112 -9.77 -11.20 -8.03
N GLU A 113 -10.14 -11.11 -9.31
CA GLU A 113 -9.73 -10.01 -10.18
C GLU A 113 -10.37 -8.68 -9.76
N ALA A 114 -11.65 -8.70 -9.41
CA ALA A 114 -12.34 -7.53 -8.85
C ALA A 114 -11.65 -7.03 -7.57
N LEU A 115 -11.29 -7.95 -6.68
CA LEU A 115 -10.58 -7.61 -5.45
C LEU A 115 -9.16 -7.05 -5.71
N ARG A 116 -8.48 -7.53 -6.75
CA ARG A 116 -7.19 -6.97 -7.17
C ARG A 116 -7.34 -5.53 -7.66
N LYS A 117 -8.37 -5.23 -8.48
CA LYS A 117 -8.66 -3.87 -8.93
C LYS A 117 -8.98 -2.94 -7.76
N PHE A 118 -9.76 -3.43 -6.81
CA PHE A 118 -10.04 -2.71 -5.57
C PHE A 118 -8.76 -2.38 -4.79
N ASP A 119 -7.85 -3.34 -4.64
CA ASP A 119 -6.60 -3.14 -3.92
C ASP A 119 -5.64 -2.16 -4.63
N GLU A 120 -5.66 -2.13 -5.97
CA GLU A 120 -4.93 -1.14 -6.78
C GLU A 120 -5.50 0.28 -6.55
N GLU A 121 -6.82 0.44 -6.53
CA GLU A 121 -7.49 1.71 -6.22
C GLU A 121 -7.16 2.18 -4.79
N ARG A 122 -7.29 1.26 -3.82
CA ARG A 122 -6.93 1.48 -2.43
C ARG A 122 -5.49 1.97 -2.27
N THR A 123 -4.56 1.26 -2.88
CA THR A 123 -3.13 1.59 -2.82
C THR A 123 -2.83 2.96 -3.40
N SER A 124 -3.49 3.32 -4.48
CA SER A 124 -3.36 4.66 -5.10
C SER A 124 -3.83 5.76 -4.16
N LEU A 125 -4.97 5.56 -3.47
CA LEU A 125 -5.50 6.53 -2.50
C LEU A 125 -4.59 6.68 -1.28
N VAL A 126 -4.15 5.57 -0.68
CA VAL A 126 -3.23 5.60 0.48
C VAL A 126 -1.92 6.31 0.11
N THR A 127 -1.37 6.01 -1.07
CA THR A 127 -0.13 6.66 -1.54
C THR A 127 -0.32 8.16 -1.77
N CYS A 128 -1.49 8.60 -2.27
CA CYS A 128 -1.83 10.01 -2.41
C CYS A 128 -1.90 10.73 -1.07
N GLU A 129 -2.62 10.17 -0.10
CA GLU A 129 -2.72 10.73 1.25
C GLU A 129 -1.37 10.82 1.96
N GLU A 130 -0.54 9.78 1.83
CA GLU A 130 0.82 9.80 2.42
C GLU A 130 1.69 10.90 1.80
N LYS A 131 1.62 11.07 0.47
CA LYS A 131 2.35 12.15 -0.21
C LYS A 131 1.86 13.55 0.22
N GLU A 132 0.56 13.73 0.38
CA GLU A 132 -0.01 14.99 0.86
C GLU A 132 0.46 15.28 2.29
N LYS A 133 0.36 14.32 3.22
CA LYS A 133 0.84 14.44 4.60
C LYS A 133 2.35 14.76 4.66
N GLN A 134 3.17 14.11 3.83
CA GLN A 134 4.59 14.40 3.72
C GLN A 134 4.88 15.80 3.17
N SER A 135 4.11 16.24 2.17
CA SER A 135 4.23 17.60 1.60
C SER A 135 3.90 18.66 2.64
N GLU A 136 2.81 18.50 3.38
CA GLU A 136 2.42 19.40 4.47
C GLU A 136 3.46 19.41 5.59
N TYR A 137 3.95 18.24 5.98
CA TYR A 137 5.02 18.13 6.96
C TYR A 137 6.27 18.90 6.54
N ARG A 138 6.70 18.76 5.27
CA ARG A 138 7.85 19.50 4.72
C ARG A 138 7.61 21.01 4.66
N LYS A 139 6.39 21.46 4.34
CA LYS A 139 6.04 22.88 4.33
C LYS A 139 6.07 23.49 5.73
N ASN A 140 5.66 22.73 6.74
CA ASN A 140 5.59 23.17 8.14
C ASN A 140 6.93 23.03 8.88
N GLN A 141 7.89 22.26 8.36
CA GLN A 141 9.25 22.25 8.90
C GLN A 141 9.95 23.54 8.52
N LYS A 142 10.24 24.39 9.53
CA LYS A 142 11.25 25.43 9.38
C LYS A 142 12.56 24.75 9.03
N PRO A 143 13.33 25.25 8.04
CA PRO A 143 14.62 24.66 7.71
C PRO A 143 15.48 24.64 8.98
N ILE A 144 15.77 23.44 9.49
CA ILE A 144 16.58 23.20 10.68
C ILE A 144 18.04 23.61 10.41
N VAL A 145 18.36 23.86 9.15
CA VAL A 145 19.73 24.16 8.76
C VAL A 145 19.92 25.66 8.74
N ASP A 146 20.74 26.15 9.65
CA ASP A 146 21.22 27.53 9.63
C ASP A 146 22.01 27.74 8.34
N ILE A 147 21.46 28.58 7.46
CA ILE A 147 22.09 28.93 6.18
C ILE A 147 23.53 29.45 6.39
N LYS A 148 23.81 30.08 7.53
CA LYS A 148 25.17 30.51 7.90
C LYS A 148 26.09 29.31 8.10
N PHE A 149 25.61 28.25 8.75
CA PHE A 149 26.39 27.03 8.96
C PHE A 149 26.71 26.33 7.63
N ILE A 150 25.73 26.21 6.71
CA ILE A 150 25.99 25.65 5.38
C ILE A 150 27.04 26.48 4.65
N ASN A 151 26.90 27.80 4.64
CA ASN A 151 27.84 28.68 3.96
C ASN A 151 29.26 28.59 4.54
N GLU A 152 29.40 28.41 5.85
CA GLU A 152 30.69 28.16 6.48
C GLU A 152 31.30 26.81 6.09
N VAL A 153 30.48 25.75 6.06
CA VAL A 153 30.94 24.42 5.60
C VAL A 153 31.37 24.48 4.14
N CYS A 154 30.58 25.09 3.25
CA CYS A 154 30.94 25.27 1.85
C CYS A 154 32.27 26.03 1.69
N LYS A 155 32.48 27.13 2.42
CA LYS A 155 33.74 27.87 2.39
C LYS A 155 34.95 27.06 2.90
N ARG A 156 34.74 26.17 3.88
CA ARG A 156 35.80 25.26 4.37
C ARG A 156 36.14 24.22 3.30
N VAL A 157 35.13 23.60 2.69
CA VAL A 157 35.32 22.63 1.61
C VAL A 157 36.01 23.25 0.41
N GLU A 158 35.64 24.45 -0.01
CA GLU A 158 36.33 25.17 -1.09
C GLU A 158 37.81 25.46 -0.80
N LYS A 159 38.12 25.82 0.45
CA LYS A 159 39.52 26.00 0.87
C LYS A 159 40.32 24.70 0.84
N GLU A 160 39.73 23.60 1.29
CA GLU A 160 40.35 22.27 1.23
C GLU A 160 40.59 21.80 -0.21
N ILE A 161 39.61 21.98 -1.10
CA ILE A 161 39.73 21.65 -2.51
C ILE A 161 40.86 22.47 -3.17
N LYS A 162 40.94 23.77 -2.89
CA LYS A 162 42.02 24.62 -3.40
C LYS A 162 43.40 24.15 -2.89
N LYS A 163 43.49 23.78 -1.63
CA LYS A 163 44.72 23.26 -1.02
C LYS A 163 45.15 21.93 -1.67
N ASN A 164 44.21 21.02 -1.88
CA ASN A 164 44.49 19.72 -2.52
C ASN A 164 44.84 19.84 -4.01
N LYS A 165 44.24 20.82 -4.76
CA LYS A 165 44.66 21.09 -6.13
C LYS A 165 46.08 21.57 -6.22
N PHE A 166 46.56 22.34 -5.26
CA PHE A 166 47.99 22.75 -5.20
C PHE A 166 48.89 21.55 -5.01
N SER A 167 48.52 20.63 -4.09
CA SER A 167 49.32 19.43 -3.80
C SER A 167 49.35 18.43 -4.97
N VAL A 168 48.31 18.33 -5.76
CA VAL A 168 48.25 17.47 -6.98
C VAL A 168 49.10 18.03 -8.12
N ASN A 169 49.21 19.36 -8.25
CA ASN A 169 50.07 19.99 -9.26
C ASN A 169 51.56 19.87 -8.91
N ASP A 170 51.92 19.93 -7.61
CA ASP A 170 53.27 19.70 -7.15
C ASP A 170 53.71 18.25 -7.39
N TYR A 171 52.86 17.30 -7.12
CA TYR A 171 53.12 15.86 -7.35
C TYR A 171 53.29 15.52 -8.87
N ASN A 172 52.55 16.19 -9.73
CA ASN A 172 52.67 15.99 -11.15
C ASN A 172 53.95 16.63 -11.76
N ASN A 173 54.47 17.71 -11.15
CA ASN A 173 55.71 18.32 -11.55
C ASN A 173 56.96 17.55 -11.10
N GLU A 174 56.94 16.96 -9.90
CA GLU A 174 58.01 16.07 -9.42
C GLU A 174 58.13 14.80 -10.27
N ASN A 175 57.02 14.17 -10.66
CA ASN A 175 57.02 12.99 -11.52
C ASN A 175 57.47 13.29 -12.97
N ARG A 176 57.24 14.50 -13.49
CA ARG A 176 57.73 14.87 -14.82
C ARG A 176 59.24 15.07 -14.87
N ASN A 177 59.86 15.57 -13.79
CA ASN A 177 61.30 15.74 -13.68
C ASN A 177 62.03 14.41 -13.56
N GLN A 178 61.45 13.38 -12.91
CA GLN A 178 62.06 12.05 -12.80
C GLN A 178 62.02 11.24 -14.13
N ILE A 179 61.08 11.52 -15.03
CA ILE A 179 61.00 10.82 -16.31
C ILE A 179 62.04 11.41 -17.33
N ASN A 180 62.39 12.65 -17.23
CA ASN A 180 63.36 13.28 -18.13
C ASN A 180 64.82 12.92 -17.79
N ASP A 181 65.13 12.63 -16.50
CA ASP A 181 66.50 12.18 -16.10
C ASP A 181 66.79 10.71 -16.47
N SER A 182 65.78 9.94 -16.86
CA SER A 182 65.91 8.51 -17.20
C SER A 182 66.09 8.25 -18.72
N THR A 183 66.15 9.27 -19.56
CA THR A 183 66.23 9.17 -21.03
C THR A 183 67.60 9.61 -21.60
N GLU A 184 68.56 9.96 -20.72
CA GLU A 184 69.96 10.19 -21.12
C GLU A 184 70.88 9.15 -20.55
N LEU A 185 70.83 7.94 -21.08
CA LEU A 185 71.88 6.89 -20.99
C LEU A 185 71.79 5.97 -22.19
#